data_a0c261b684ab6f38d5fbeceab4998db3
#
_entry.id   a0c261b684ab6f38d5fbeceab4998db3
#
_cell.length_a   1.000
_cell.length_b   1.000
_cell.length_c   1.000
_cell.angle_alpha   90.00
_cell.angle_beta   90.00
_cell.angle_gamma   90.00
#
_symmetry.space_group_name_H-M   'P 1'
#
loop_
_entity.id
_entity.type
_entity.pdbx_description
1 polymer ?
#
loop_
_entity_poly.entity_id
_entity_poly.type
_entity_poly.pdbx_seq_one_letter_code
_entity_poly.pdbx_strand_id
1 'polypeptide(L)'
;MSKKDKRKQLIDAAYKVFVEKGYLNASIKDIANEASITPGLVHYYFKNKEELLHSVQEEVQNRYQKQYDGHTGESISPPEVLHEIKTRVEKDPDWYRWRYEIYSLGIKDKGGHLENQVDSILNNGRESLANPLQQMVKNSLDAKALASILLACFDGLALQKIVNDQFDIDHSYKLLTELVELYIKISDSD
;
A
#
# COMPACT_ATOMS: atom_id res chain seq x y z
N MET A 1 19.51 4.95 -22.49
CA MET A 1 18.55 4.44 -21.51
C MET A 1 18.51 2.91 -21.59
N SER A 2 18.72 2.22 -20.47
CA SER A 2 18.72 0.75 -20.44
C SER A 2 17.29 0.20 -20.60
N LYS A 3 17.16 -1.12 -20.89
CA LYS A 3 15.86 -1.80 -20.92
C LYS A 3 15.13 -1.72 -19.58
N LYS A 4 15.88 -1.75 -18.48
CA LYS A 4 15.35 -1.62 -17.10
C LYS A 4 14.79 -0.22 -16.84
N ASP A 5 15.47 0.82 -17.33
CA ASP A 5 15.03 2.22 -17.19
C ASP A 5 13.71 2.47 -17.93
N LYS A 6 13.56 1.87 -19.13
CA LYS A 6 12.32 2.00 -19.93
C LYS A 6 11.14 1.31 -19.25
N ARG A 7 11.34 0.12 -18.69
CA ARG A 7 10.29 -0.60 -17.95
C ARG A 7 9.83 0.21 -16.74
N LYS A 8 10.78 0.79 -15.99
CA LYS A 8 10.46 1.64 -14.85
C LYS A 8 9.71 2.90 -15.26
N GLN A 9 10.14 3.58 -16.33
CA GLN A 9 9.45 4.75 -16.89
C GLN A 9 7.97 4.44 -17.20
N LEU A 10 7.69 3.24 -17.74
CA LEU A 10 6.33 2.79 -18.03
C LEU A 10 5.51 2.54 -16.76
N ILE A 11 6.10 1.95 -15.73
CA ILE A 11 5.45 1.72 -14.44
C ILE A 11 5.10 3.06 -13.77
N ASP A 12 6.03 4.02 -13.78
CA ASP A 12 5.81 5.35 -13.21
C ASP A 12 4.73 6.13 -13.98
N ALA A 13 4.70 6.03 -15.30
CA ALA A 13 3.65 6.63 -16.14
C ALA A 13 2.29 5.97 -15.90
N ALA A 14 2.26 4.64 -15.79
CA ALA A 14 1.04 3.89 -15.50
C ALA A 14 0.46 4.26 -14.13
N TYR A 15 1.30 4.39 -13.11
CA TYR A 15 0.87 4.86 -11.79
C TYR A 15 0.15 6.19 -11.86
N LYS A 16 0.75 7.20 -12.52
CA LYS A 16 0.14 8.52 -12.69
C LYS A 16 -1.22 8.44 -13.40
N VAL A 17 -1.28 7.71 -14.52
CA VAL A 17 -2.51 7.57 -15.30
C VAL A 17 -3.59 6.83 -14.53
N PHE A 18 -3.24 5.79 -13.77
CA PHE A 18 -4.19 5.05 -12.93
C PHE A 18 -4.74 5.92 -11.79
N VAL A 19 -3.90 6.71 -11.16
CA VAL A 19 -4.30 7.64 -10.10
C VAL A 19 -5.21 8.75 -10.64
N GLU A 20 -4.88 9.31 -11.82
CA GLU A 20 -5.60 10.44 -12.40
C GLU A 20 -6.95 10.02 -13.02
N LYS A 21 -6.97 8.92 -13.78
CA LYS A 21 -8.15 8.50 -14.57
C LYS A 21 -8.93 7.34 -13.96
N GLY A 22 -8.38 6.67 -12.95
CA GLY A 22 -8.83 5.38 -12.47
C GLY A 22 -8.39 4.22 -13.38
N TYR A 23 -8.27 3.03 -12.78
CA TYR A 23 -7.81 1.84 -13.51
C TYR A 23 -8.70 1.48 -14.70
N LEU A 24 -10.03 1.52 -14.54
CA LEU A 24 -10.95 1.12 -15.63
C LEU A 24 -10.86 2.04 -16.84
N ASN A 25 -10.74 3.36 -16.63
CA ASN A 25 -10.74 4.36 -17.68
C ASN A 25 -9.36 4.57 -18.33
N ALA A 26 -8.29 4.14 -17.67
CA ALA A 26 -6.94 4.22 -18.19
C ALA A 26 -6.74 3.28 -19.37
N SER A 27 -6.18 3.79 -20.46
CA SER A 27 -5.82 3.00 -21.65
C SER A 27 -4.32 2.86 -21.82
N ILE A 28 -3.87 1.82 -22.54
CA ILE A 28 -2.46 1.66 -22.93
C ILE A 28 -1.95 2.87 -23.72
N LYS A 29 -2.83 3.53 -24.50
CA LYS A 29 -2.48 4.74 -25.23
C LYS A 29 -2.23 5.93 -24.29
N ASP A 30 -3.01 6.08 -23.23
CA ASP A 30 -2.79 7.13 -22.23
C ASP A 30 -1.43 6.94 -21.55
N ILE A 31 -1.12 5.70 -21.14
CA ILE A 31 0.15 5.36 -20.49
C ILE A 31 1.33 5.58 -21.44
N ALA A 32 1.20 5.21 -22.70
CA ALA A 32 2.22 5.45 -23.72
C ALA A 32 2.48 6.96 -23.93
N ASN A 33 1.41 7.76 -23.97
CA ASN A 33 1.50 9.22 -24.08
C ASN A 33 2.19 9.83 -22.87
N GLU A 34 1.80 9.45 -21.65
CA GLU A 34 2.43 9.92 -20.41
C GLU A 34 3.92 9.56 -20.36
N ALA A 35 4.27 8.34 -20.79
CA ALA A 35 5.66 7.90 -20.88
C ALA A 35 6.43 8.49 -22.09
N SER A 36 5.79 9.26 -22.97
CA SER A 36 6.38 9.77 -24.23
C SER A 36 6.99 8.66 -25.11
N ILE A 37 6.25 7.54 -25.25
CA ILE A 37 6.62 6.39 -26.08
C ILE A 37 5.45 5.93 -26.96
N THR A 38 5.69 4.93 -27.82
CA THR A 38 4.63 4.35 -28.64
C THR A 38 3.86 3.24 -27.90
N PRO A 39 2.54 3.05 -28.15
CA PRO A 39 1.77 1.95 -27.57
C PRO A 39 2.38 0.57 -27.84
N GLY A 40 2.98 0.35 -29.02
CA GLY A 40 3.67 -0.90 -29.36
C GLY A 40 4.84 -1.21 -28.42
N LEU A 41 5.53 -0.19 -27.90
CA LEU A 41 6.60 -0.39 -26.93
C LEU A 41 6.04 -0.76 -25.54
N VAL A 42 4.85 -0.31 -25.16
CA VAL A 42 4.18 -0.79 -23.94
C VAL A 42 3.93 -2.30 -24.04
N HIS A 43 3.36 -2.77 -25.16
CA HIS A 43 3.09 -4.20 -25.38
C HIS A 43 4.36 -5.07 -25.49
N TYR A 44 5.51 -4.46 -25.79
CA TYR A 44 6.79 -5.16 -25.73
C TYR A 44 7.21 -5.50 -24.29
N TYR A 45 6.84 -4.64 -23.30
CA TYR A 45 7.20 -4.81 -21.89
C TYR A 45 6.14 -5.51 -21.05
N PHE A 46 4.86 -5.35 -21.41
CA PHE A 46 3.71 -5.83 -20.64
C PHE A 46 2.68 -6.45 -21.58
N LYS A 47 2.26 -7.66 -21.30
CA LYS A 47 1.27 -8.41 -22.08
C LYS A 47 -0.08 -7.67 -22.17
N ASN A 48 -0.50 -7.11 -21.04
CA ASN A 48 -1.80 -6.48 -20.87
C ASN A 48 -1.74 -5.42 -19.75
N LYS A 49 -2.86 -4.75 -19.53
CA LYS A 49 -3.01 -3.73 -18.50
C LYS A 49 -2.94 -4.32 -17.08
N GLU A 50 -3.34 -5.56 -16.89
CA GLU A 50 -3.31 -6.27 -15.62
C GLU A 50 -1.87 -6.55 -15.16
N GLU A 51 -0.99 -7.01 -16.06
CA GLU A 51 0.43 -7.20 -15.75
C GLU A 51 1.11 -5.88 -15.40
N LEU A 52 0.73 -4.81 -16.08
CA LEU A 52 1.23 -3.47 -15.77
C LEU A 52 0.72 -2.99 -14.40
N LEU A 53 -0.56 -3.21 -14.08
CA LEU A 53 -1.14 -2.92 -12.77
C LEU A 53 -0.38 -3.65 -11.65
N HIS A 54 -0.14 -4.95 -11.81
CA HIS A 54 0.65 -5.73 -10.85
C HIS A 54 2.05 -5.14 -10.65
N SER A 55 2.73 -4.76 -11.74
CA SER A 55 4.06 -4.16 -11.67
C SER A 55 4.07 -2.78 -11.02
N VAL A 56 3.00 -2.00 -11.17
CA VAL A 56 2.81 -0.74 -10.44
C VAL A 56 2.68 -1.01 -8.94
N GLN A 57 1.86 -1.98 -8.55
CA GLN A 57 1.67 -2.35 -7.15
C GLN A 57 2.97 -2.84 -6.49
N GLU A 58 3.72 -3.71 -7.17
CA GLU A 58 5.04 -4.16 -6.71
C GLU A 58 6.02 -3.00 -6.53
N GLU A 59 6.09 -2.07 -7.50
CA GLU A 59 6.99 -0.92 -7.40
C GLU A 59 6.63 0.00 -6.24
N VAL A 60 5.34 0.25 -6.02
CA VAL A 60 4.87 1.06 -4.89
C VAL A 60 5.19 0.36 -3.56
N GLN A 61 4.91 -0.94 -3.45
CA GLN A 61 5.24 -1.74 -2.27
C GLN A 61 6.75 -1.68 -1.97
N ASN A 62 7.58 -1.87 -3.00
CA ASN A 62 9.04 -1.82 -2.87
C ASN A 62 9.56 -0.43 -2.46
N ARG A 63 8.91 0.66 -2.90
CA ARG A 63 9.29 2.02 -2.45
C ARG A 63 9.05 2.18 -0.96
N TYR A 64 7.92 1.73 -0.46
CA TYR A 64 7.61 1.79 0.96
C TYR A 64 8.53 0.88 1.78
N GLN A 65 8.80 -0.34 1.32
CA GLN A 65 9.69 -1.25 2.03
C GLN A 65 11.12 -0.68 2.16
N LYS A 66 11.64 -0.09 1.11
CA LYS A 66 12.98 0.56 1.16
C LYS A 66 13.07 1.74 2.12
N GLN A 67 11.97 2.42 2.41
CA GLN A 67 11.93 3.45 3.44
C GLN A 67 12.12 2.84 4.83
N TYR A 68 11.58 1.63 5.07
CA TYR A 68 11.79 0.88 6.31
C TYR A 68 13.21 0.29 6.41
N ASP A 69 13.70 -0.31 5.32
CA ASP A 69 15.03 -0.93 5.26
C ASP A 69 16.18 0.10 5.44
N GLY A 70 15.92 1.38 5.18
CA GLY A 70 16.86 2.48 5.40
C GLY A 70 17.19 2.76 6.87
N HIS A 71 16.40 2.23 7.80
CA HIS A 71 16.66 2.27 9.26
C HIS A 71 17.42 1.01 9.68
N THR A 72 18.58 0.78 9.05
CA THR A 72 19.41 -0.41 9.27
C THR A 72 19.94 -0.47 10.70
N GLY A 73 19.47 -1.45 11.46
CA GLY A 73 20.10 -1.93 12.70
C GLY A 73 19.34 -1.68 14.01
N GLU A 74 18.33 -0.81 14.04
CA GLU A 74 17.46 -0.62 15.20
C GLU A 74 16.05 -1.15 14.86
N SER A 75 15.45 -1.90 15.80
CA SER A 75 14.07 -2.33 15.66
C SER A 75 13.18 -1.07 15.65
N ILE A 76 12.51 -0.82 14.53
CA ILE A 76 11.57 0.31 14.41
C ILE A 76 10.49 0.14 15.47
N SER A 77 10.30 1.13 16.32
CA SER A 77 9.26 1.10 17.34
C SER A 77 7.85 1.21 16.72
N PRO A 78 6.81 0.63 17.35
CA PRO A 78 5.43 0.77 16.87
C PRO A 78 5.01 2.22 16.62
N PRO A 79 5.33 3.19 17.49
CA PRO A 79 5.02 4.61 17.24
C PRO A 79 5.63 5.17 15.95
N GLU A 80 6.85 4.78 15.61
CA GLU A 80 7.52 5.22 14.37
C GLU A 80 6.83 4.66 13.13
N VAL A 81 6.46 3.39 13.15
CA VAL A 81 5.69 2.75 12.06
C VAL A 81 4.34 3.45 11.87
N LEU A 82 3.62 3.70 12.96
CA LEU A 82 2.32 4.37 12.94
C LEU A 82 2.42 5.81 12.44
N HIS A 83 3.45 6.54 12.86
CA HIS A 83 3.72 7.90 12.40
C HIS A 83 4.00 7.96 10.90
N GLU A 84 4.79 7.03 10.38
CA GLU A 84 5.10 6.98 8.96
C GLU A 84 3.86 6.67 8.12
N ILE A 85 3.03 5.71 8.54
CA ILE A 85 1.79 5.36 7.83
C ILE A 85 0.83 6.55 7.81
N LYS A 86 0.67 7.27 8.92
CA LYS A 86 -0.11 8.52 8.99
C LYS A 86 0.41 9.54 7.98
N THR A 87 1.72 9.76 7.97
CA THR A 87 2.36 10.71 7.06
C THR A 87 2.11 10.40 5.58
N ARG A 88 1.94 9.13 5.21
CA ARG A 88 1.59 8.72 3.84
C ARG A 88 0.21 9.21 3.42
N VAL A 89 -0.78 9.15 4.31
CA VAL A 89 -2.13 9.64 4.00
C VAL A 89 -2.11 11.12 3.63
N GLU A 90 -1.27 11.89 4.31
CA GLU A 90 -1.12 13.33 4.06
C GLU A 90 -0.30 13.65 2.79
N LYS A 91 0.76 12.87 2.55
CA LYS A 91 1.68 13.11 1.42
C LYS A 91 1.19 12.54 0.09
N ASP A 92 0.46 11.44 0.12
CA ASP A 92 0.01 10.75 -1.10
C ASP A 92 -1.45 10.27 -0.97
N PRO A 93 -2.42 11.19 -0.81
CA PRO A 93 -3.83 10.83 -0.70
C PRO A 93 -4.36 10.14 -1.97
N ASP A 94 -3.78 10.44 -3.13
CA ASP A 94 -4.20 9.86 -4.41
C ASP A 94 -3.86 8.37 -4.50
N TRP A 95 -2.76 7.95 -3.87
CA TRP A 95 -2.47 6.53 -3.69
C TRP A 95 -3.61 5.79 -3.00
N TYR A 96 -4.14 6.34 -1.90
CA TYR A 96 -5.25 5.71 -1.18
C TYR A 96 -6.55 5.72 -1.99
N ARG A 97 -6.86 6.80 -2.73
CA ARG A 97 -8.03 6.86 -3.63
C ARG A 97 -7.97 5.74 -4.66
N TRP A 98 -6.83 5.58 -5.31
CA TRP A 98 -6.60 4.50 -6.26
C TRP A 98 -6.67 3.11 -5.61
N ARG A 99 -6.11 2.94 -4.41
CA ARG A 99 -6.16 1.70 -3.62
C ARG A 99 -7.60 1.28 -3.32
N TYR A 100 -8.47 2.21 -2.91
CA TYR A 100 -9.90 1.92 -2.68
C TYR A 100 -10.65 1.57 -3.97
N GLU A 101 -10.32 2.19 -5.11
CA GLU A 101 -10.84 1.79 -6.40
C GLU A 101 -10.51 0.31 -6.69
N ILE A 102 -9.26 -0.09 -6.55
CA ILE A 102 -8.82 -1.48 -6.76
C ILE A 102 -9.53 -2.43 -5.80
N TYR A 103 -9.69 -2.08 -4.52
CA TYR A 103 -10.45 -2.88 -3.57
C TYR A 103 -11.91 -3.05 -4.01
N SER A 104 -12.57 -1.96 -4.40
CA SER A 104 -13.94 -2.01 -4.89
C SER A 104 -14.11 -2.89 -6.13
N LEU A 105 -13.15 -2.85 -7.03
CA LEU A 105 -13.14 -3.68 -8.25
C LEU A 105 -12.88 -5.15 -7.90
N GLY A 106 -11.92 -5.46 -7.04
CA GLY A 106 -11.59 -6.83 -6.65
C GLY A 106 -12.72 -7.51 -5.91
N ILE A 107 -13.44 -6.80 -5.02
CA ILE A 107 -14.62 -7.34 -4.32
C ILE A 107 -15.72 -7.77 -5.31
N LYS A 108 -15.80 -7.11 -6.47
CA LYS A 108 -16.80 -7.41 -7.52
C LYS A 108 -16.33 -8.50 -8.49
N ASP A 109 -15.04 -8.69 -8.62
CA ASP A 109 -14.39 -9.62 -9.58
C ASP A 109 -14.14 -11.00 -8.95
N LYS A 110 -15.18 -11.62 -8.40
CA LYS A 110 -15.10 -12.91 -7.69
C LYS A 110 -14.47 -14.01 -8.55
N GLY A 111 -13.39 -14.60 -8.06
CA GLY A 111 -12.60 -15.61 -8.76
C GLY A 111 -11.72 -15.04 -9.88
N GLY A 112 -11.73 -13.72 -10.07
CA GLY A 112 -10.98 -13.04 -11.12
C GLY A 112 -9.59 -12.57 -10.70
N HIS A 113 -8.93 -11.91 -11.62
CA HIS A 113 -7.56 -11.44 -11.43
C HIS A 113 -7.46 -10.29 -10.42
N LEU A 114 -8.45 -9.40 -10.38
CA LEU A 114 -8.46 -8.27 -9.45
C LEU A 114 -8.70 -8.71 -8.00
N GLU A 115 -9.53 -9.74 -7.77
CA GLU A 115 -9.68 -10.34 -6.43
C GLU A 115 -8.34 -10.87 -5.92
N ASN A 116 -7.61 -11.62 -6.75
CA ASN A 116 -6.29 -12.13 -6.39
C ASN A 116 -5.27 -11.00 -6.11
N GLN A 117 -5.36 -9.90 -6.84
CA GLN A 117 -4.51 -8.73 -6.58
C GLN A 117 -4.83 -8.06 -5.25
N VAL A 118 -6.11 -7.89 -4.93
CA VAL A 118 -6.54 -7.33 -3.64
C VAL A 118 -6.09 -8.24 -2.50
N ASP A 119 -6.25 -9.56 -2.64
CA ASP A 119 -5.77 -10.51 -1.63
C ASP A 119 -4.24 -10.39 -1.44
N SER A 120 -3.48 -10.29 -2.51
CA SER A 120 -2.03 -10.07 -2.46
C SER A 120 -1.66 -8.76 -1.74
N ILE A 121 -2.36 -7.65 -2.03
CA ILE A 121 -2.13 -6.35 -1.37
C ILE A 121 -2.37 -6.48 0.14
N LEU A 122 -3.49 -7.10 0.53
CA LEU A 122 -3.86 -7.27 1.94
C LEU A 122 -2.90 -8.23 2.66
N ASN A 123 -2.50 -9.33 2.02
CA ASN A 123 -1.54 -10.27 2.59
C ASN A 123 -0.17 -9.61 2.81
N ASN A 124 0.36 -8.92 1.80
CA ASN A 124 1.64 -8.21 1.91
C ASN A 124 1.59 -7.13 2.99
N GLY A 125 0.48 -6.40 3.10
CA GLY A 125 0.28 -5.41 4.17
C GLY A 125 0.28 -6.04 5.56
N ARG A 126 -0.42 -7.18 5.75
CA ARG A 126 -0.42 -7.92 7.02
C ARG A 126 0.96 -8.46 7.37
N GLU A 127 1.67 -9.05 6.42
CA GLU A 127 3.02 -9.58 6.67
C GLU A 127 4.01 -8.48 7.05
N SER A 128 3.99 -7.34 6.34
CA SER A 128 4.83 -6.18 6.67
C SER A 128 4.63 -5.70 8.11
N LEU A 129 3.39 -5.74 8.61
CA LEU A 129 3.08 -5.32 9.98
C LEU A 129 3.33 -6.44 11.00
N ALA A 130 3.09 -7.71 10.63
CA ALA A 130 3.26 -8.83 11.55
C ALA A 130 4.73 -9.08 11.90
N ASN A 131 5.66 -8.90 10.97
CA ASN A 131 7.07 -9.19 11.18
C ASN A 131 7.67 -8.41 12.36
N PRO A 132 7.56 -7.09 12.50
CA PRO A 132 8.03 -6.37 13.68
C PRO A 132 7.24 -6.73 14.94
N LEU A 133 5.92 -6.97 14.85
CA LEU A 133 5.09 -7.32 15.98
C LEU A 133 5.44 -8.70 16.59
N GLN A 134 5.89 -9.66 15.79
CA GLN A 134 6.33 -10.97 16.26
C GLN A 134 7.54 -10.92 17.21
N GLN A 135 8.30 -9.83 17.18
CA GLN A 135 9.41 -9.60 18.10
C GLN A 135 8.95 -9.02 19.44
N MET A 136 7.74 -8.46 19.48
CA MET A 136 7.19 -7.71 20.62
C MET A 136 6.03 -8.42 21.31
N VAL A 137 5.40 -9.39 20.66
CA VAL A 137 4.25 -10.15 21.16
C VAL A 137 4.62 -11.62 21.26
N LYS A 138 4.50 -12.22 22.46
CA LYS A 138 4.90 -13.62 22.70
C LYS A 138 4.19 -14.62 21.80
N ASN A 139 2.90 -14.40 21.50
CA ASN A 139 2.10 -15.28 20.68
C ASN A 139 2.10 -14.82 19.22
N SER A 140 2.62 -15.65 18.32
CA SER A 140 2.68 -15.33 16.88
C SER A 140 1.30 -15.21 16.21
N LEU A 141 0.26 -15.87 16.73
CA LEU A 141 -1.11 -15.75 16.23
C LEU A 141 -1.69 -14.39 16.59
N ASP A 142 -1.38 -13.88 17.78
CA ASP A 142 -1.83 -12.56 18.22
C ASP A 142 -1.12 -11.45 17.44
N ALA A 143 0.17 -11.61 17.14
CA ALA A 143 0.90 -10.68 16.28
C ALA A 143 0.27 -10.57 14.88
N LYS A 144 -0.16 -11.69 14.27
CA LYS A 144 -0.86 -11.70 12.98
C LYS A 144 -2.26 -11.07 13.06
N ALA A 145 -2.99 -11.35 14.13
CA ALA A 145 -4.31 -10.76 14.36
C ALA A 145 -4.20 -9.25 14.57
N LEU A 146 -3.23 -8.80 15.37
CA LEU A 146 -2.96 -7.36 15.57
C LEU A 146 -2.56 -6.67 14.27
N ALA A 147 -1.71 -7.31 13.45
CA ALA A 147 -1.37 -6.78 12.12
C ALA A 147 -2.60 -6.60 11.21
N SER A 148 -3.56 -7.52 11.26
CA SER A 148 -4.81 -7.41 10.51
C SER A 148 -5.69 -6.26 11.01
N ILE A 149 -5.78 -6.08 12.32
CA ILE A 149 -6.51 -4.98 12.96
C ILE A 149 -5.86 -3.63 12.59
N LEU A 150 -4.54 -3.54 12.69
CA LEU A 150 -3.81 -2.32 12.33
C LEU A 150 -3.98 -1.97 10.85
N LEU A 151 -3.90 -2.93 9.95
CA LEU A 151 -4.14 -2.70 8.53
C LEU A 151 -5.55 -2.14 8.27
N ALA A 152 -6.58 -2.70 8.93
CA ALA A 152 -7.94 -2.20 8.84
C ALA A 152 -8.08 -0.78 9.42
N CYS A 153 -7.41 -0.47 10.54
CA CYS A 153 -7.38 0.87 11.11
C CYS A 153 -6.72 1.87 10.16
N PHE A 154 -5.60 1.51 9.53
CA PHE A 154 -4.91 2.40 8.59
C PHE A 154 -5.75 2.73 7.37
N ASP A 155 -6.32 1.71 6.73
CA ASP A 155 -7.21 1.92 5.58
C ASP A 155 -8.45 2.71 6.00
N GLY A 156 -9.06 2.41 7.16
CA GLY A 156 -10.24 3.12 7.64
C GLY A 156 -9.99 4.59 8.04
N LEU A 157 -8.87 4.89 8.70
CA LEU A 157 -8.50 6.26 9.07
C LEU A 157 -8.12 7.09 7.85
N ALA A 158 -7.40 6.49 6.89
CA ALA A 158 -7.09 7.13 5.62
C ALA A 158 -8.35 7.49 4.83
N LEU A 159 -9.33 6.59 4.76
CA LEU A 159 -10.62 6.85 4.11
C LEU A 159 -11.34 8.04 4.75
N GLN A 160 -11.42 8.07 6.09
CA GLN A 160 -12.06 9.16 6.81
C GLN A 160 -11.40 10.52 6.51
N LYS A 161 -10.05 10.56 6.50
CA LYS A 161 -9.30 11.78 6.19
C LYS A 161 -9.50 12.25 4.75
N ILE A 162 -9.52 11.33 3.79
CA ILE A 162 -9.71 11.65 2.36
C ILE A 162 -11.12 12.20 2.09
N VAL A 163 -12.11 11.68 2.80
CA VAL A 163 -13.52 12.11 2.65
C VAL A 163 -13.80 13.40 3.41
N ASN A 164 -13.13 13.61 4.55
CA ASN A 164 -13.32 14.77 5.41
C ASN A 164 -11.98 15.36 5.83
N ASP A 165 -11.58 16.46 5.21
CA ASP A 165 -10.32 17.16 5.50
C ASP A 165 -10.22 17.66 6.96
N GLN A 166 -11.36 17.84 7.66
CA GLN A 166 -11.41 18.25 9.06
C GLN A 166 -11.29 17.07 10.04
N PHE A 167 -11.24 15.81 9.53
CA PHE A 167 -11.06 14.65 10.39
C PHE A 167 -9.72 14.71 11.12
N ASP A 168 -9.77 14.61 12.45
CA ASP A 168 -8.59 14.65 13.32
C ASP A 168 -7.87 13.29 13.28
N ILE A 169 -7.06 13.13 12.26
CA ILE A 169 -6.25 11.92 12.04
C ILE A 169 -5.13 11.82 13.09
N ASP A 170 -4.60 12.95 13.58
CA ASP A 170 -3.53 12.99 14.56
C ASP A 170 -3.97 12.39 15.89
N HIS A 171 -5.12 12.83 16.39
CA HIS A 171 -5.68 12.29 17.62
C HIS A 171 -6.02 10.80 17.51
N SER A 172 -6.57 10.38 16.36
CA SER A 172 -6.90 8.98 16.10
C SER A 172 -5.65 8.09 16.10
N TYR A 173 -4.56 8.50 15.45
CA TYR A 173 -3.30 7.75 15.45
C TYR A 173 -2.62 7.76 16.83
N LYS A 174 -2.72 8.85 17.59
CA LYS A 174 -2.22 8.90 18.97
C LYS A 174 -2.89 7.84 19.84
N LEU A 175 -4.23 7.79 19.82
CA LEU A 175 -4.98 6.76 20.57
C LEU A 175 -4.65 5.35 20.09
N LEU A 176 -4.54 5.14 18.78
CA LEU A 176 -4.15 3.84 18.23
C LEU A 176 -2.78 3.39 18.74
N THR A 177 -1.81 4.31 18.78
CA THR A 177 -0.47 4.05 19.33
C THR A 177 -0.55 3.63 20.82
N GLU A 178 -1.27 4.38 21.63
CA GLU A 178 -1.47 4.08 23.05
C GLU A 178 -2.12 2.71 23.28
N LEU A 179 -3.10 2.34 22.44
CA LEU A 179 -3.75 1.02 22.48
C LEU A 179 -2.79 -0.12 22.14
N VAL A 180 -1.97 0.06 21.10
CA VAL A 180 -0.96 -0.94 20.70
C VAL A 180 0.09 -1.13 21.78
N GLU A 181 0.62 -0.05 22.34
CA GLU A 181 1.60 -0.10 23.43
C GLU A 181 1.04 -0.77 24.68
N LEU A 182 -0.22 -0.47 25.04
CA LEU A 182 -0.88 -1.10 26.16
C LEU A 182 -1.04 -2.61 25.94
N TYR A 183 -1.46 -3.01 24.74
CA TYR A 183 -1.60 -4.43 24.40
C TYR A 183 -0.26 -5.18 24.50
N ILE A 184 0.82 -4.60 23.96
CA ILE A 184 2.17 -5.19 24.05
C ILE A 184 2.60 -5.37 25.52
N LYS A 185 2.42 -4.35 26.37
CA LYS A 185 2.76 -4.42 27.81
C LYS A 185 1.99 -5.51 28.55
N ILE A 186 0.70 -5.69 28.23
CA ILE A 186 -0.13 -6.74 28.85
C ILE A 186 0.36 -8.13 28.39
N SER A 187 0.62 -8.29 27.09
CA SER A 187 1.07 -9.57 26.53
C SER A 187 2.45 -10.01 27.06
N ASP A 188 3.28 -9.08 27.51
CA ASP A 188 4.57 -9.39 28.13
C ASP A 188 4.44 -9.83 29.59
N SER A 189 3.31 -9.54 30.23
CA SER A 189 3.08 -9.77 31.66
C SER A 189 2.46 -11.15 31.95
N ASP A 190 1.87 -11.78 30.94
CA ASP A 190 1.31 -13.14 30.97
C ASP A 190 2.32 -14.16 30.38
#